data_de05ebb48014151019c5b3168a8f2c4f
#
_entry.id   de05ebb48014151019c5b3168a8f2c4f
#
_cell.length_a   1.000
_cell.length_b   1.000
_cell.length_c   1.000
_cell.angle_alpha   90.00
_cell.angle_beta   90.00
_cell.angle_gamma   90.00
#
_symmetry.space_group_name_H-M   'P 1'
#
loop_
_entity.id
_entity.type
_entity.pdbx_description
1 polymer ?
#
loop_
_entity_poly.entity_id
_entity_poly.type
_entity_poly.pdbx_seq_one_letter_code
_entity_poly.pdbx_strand_id
1 'polypeptide(L)'
;FKFRTSMKRVLLNFSLLIIFSCALFIPSLSDYNSAKKQFRIGQYDAAAYHSYNSLLKKIDNKKAFDLFELSFNLATDNHNKRLSELFKVSDESKWPEIVSIYKSLTQLNKYLTTLKPIVERQTIFQFEINVNDYSNELIEANSSAANYHYSRGIDFKEKSDKANQKKAAINFRLAQDYVPNYLNSEEFYNESRSNAVFSLLFRDFEGGGKYSPLIREKVIQYQPDASKEFLRIITRDELKTILSEQALIQSGIAENDYVEMSKLSGADHILGASVLTNYKSPEKVVKKNIPQQKEVTVRTETYVDSLGNEKKKKIKSKVTATVNHFKKSSEASMTLTYKIVDVNNNNILFNGSVSSRQTYFHEWATYKGDKRALS
;
A
#
# COMPACT_ATOMS: atom_id res chain seq x y z
N PHE A 1 -8.75 33.63 -42.62
CA PHE A 1 -7.47 32.99 -43.02
C PHE A 1 -6.55 32.64 -41.84
N LYS A 2 -6.59 33.40 -40.72
CA LYS A 2 -5.77 33.15 -39.53
C LYS A 2 -6.22 31.93 -38.66
N PHE A 3 -7.49 31.54 -38.75
CA PHE A 3 -8.01 30.41 -37.95
C PHE A 3 -7.59 29.00 -38.50
N ARG A 4 -7.38 28.91 -39.80
CA ARG A 4 -7.01 27.65 -40.46
C ARG A 4 -5.55 27.25 -40.22
N THR A 5 -4.67 28.22 -39.99
CA THR A 5 -3.25 27.97 -39.68
C THR A 5 -3.01 27.59 -38.22
N SER A 6 -3.85 28.10 -37.29
CA SER A 6 -3.79 27.74 -35.88
C SER A 6 -4.22 26.27 -35.65
N MET A 7 -5.30 25.84 -36.32
CA MET A 7 -5.82 24.47 -36.20
C MET A 7 -4.83 23.41 -36.78
N LYS A 8 -4.11 23.75 -37.88
CA LYS A 8 -3.07 22.84 -38.42
C LYS A 8 -1.85 22.73 -37.48
N ARG A 9 -1.49 23.82 -36.77
CA ARG A 9 -0.39 23.77 -35.79
C ARG A 9 -0.78 23.00 -34.50
N VAL A 10 -2.02 23.12 -34.07
CA VAL A 10 -2.55 22.34 -32.92
C VAL A 10 -2.68 20.86 -33.28
N LEU A 11 -3.16 20.53 -34.48
CA LEU A 11 -3.22 19.14 -34.96
C LEU A 11 -1.81 18.54 -35.20
N LEU A 12 -0.85 19.32 -35.67
CA LEU A 12 0.53 18.86 -35.85
C LEU A 12 1.24 18.61 -34.50
N ASN A 13 1.01 19.48 -33.51
CA ASN A 13 1.54 19.29 -32.15
C ASN A 13 0.84 18.14 -31.41
N PHE A 14 -0.46 17.90 -31.68
CA PHE A 14 -1.18 16.75 -31.08
C PHE A 14 -0.76 15.43 -31.70
N SER A 15 -0.48 15.39 -33.03
CA SER A 15 0.08 14.21 -33.70
C SER A 15 1.51 13.93 -33.27
N LEU A 16 2.35 14.96 -33.01
CA LEU A 16 3.70 14.77 -32.46
C LEU A 16 3.67 14.26 -31.01
N LEU A 17 2.72 14.71 -30.20
CA LEU A 17 2.51 14.21 -28.83
C LEU A 17 2.01 12.76 -28.81
N ILE A 18 1.17 12.36 -29.76
CA ILE A 18 0.68 10.98 -29.91
C ILE A 18 1.82 10.06 -30.39
N ILE A 19 2.71 10.52 -31.26
CA ILE A 19 3.87 9.73 -31.72
C ILE A 19 4.89 9.60 -30.58
N PHE A 20 5.08 10.60 -29.72
CA PHE A 20 5.94 10.49 -28.55
C PHE A 20 5.34 9.61 -27.44
N SER A 21 4.02 9.59 -27.29
CA SER A 21 3.35 8.70 -26.32
C SER A 21 3.29 7.24 -26.79
N CYS A 22 3.17 6.98 -28.10
CA CYS A 22 3.23 5.62 -28.64
C CYS A 22 4.62 4.98 -28.53
N ALA A 23 5.70 5.77 -28.62
CA ALA A 23 7.05 5.24 -28.43
C ALA A 23 7.35 4.79 -26.99
N LEU A 24 6.61 5.32 -26.00
CA LEU A 24 6.69 4.92 -24.59
C LEU A 24 5.84 3.68 -24.26
N PHE A 25 4.96 3.24 -25.17
CA PHE A 25 4.00 2.14 -24.96
C PHE A 25 4.31 0.87 -25.77
N ILE A 26 5.51 0.69 -26.31
CA ILE A 26 5.94 -0.62 -26.79
C ILE A 26 6.38 -1.43 -25.57
N PRO A 27 5.65 -2.46 -25.11
CA PRO A 27 5.92 -3.13 -23.84
C PRO A 27 7.36 -3.69 -23.73
N SER A 28 7.92 -4.16 -24.85
CA SER A 28 9.32 -4.63 -24.90
C SER A 28 10.34 -3.52 -24.69
N LEU A 29 10.06 -2.30 -25.18
CA LEU A 29 10.94 -1.15 -25.03
C LEU A 29 10.88 -0.60 -23.60
N SER A 30 9.71 -0.62 -22.98
CA SER A 30 9.52 -0.28 -21.57
C SER A 30 10.35 -1.18 -20.66
N ASP A 31 10.33 -2.50 -20.88
CA ASP A 31 11.09 -3.46 -20.08
C ASP A 31 12.61 -3.29 -20.33
N TYR A 32 13.04 -3.11 -21.58
CA TYR A 32 14.45 -2.84 -21.88
C TYR A 32 14.96 -1.56 -21.20
N ASN A 33 14.16 -0.48 -21.20
CA ASN A 33 14.54 0.76 -20.50
C ASN A 33 14.61 0.56 -18.98
N SER A 34 13.70 -0.23 -18.41
CA SER A 34 13.75 -0.62 -17.00
C SER A 34 14.99 -1.45 -16.70
N ALA A 35 15.32 -2.44 -17.52
CA ALA A 35 16.54 -3.23 -17.41
C ALA A 35 17.80 -2.33 -17.38
N LYS A 36 17.91 -1.41 -18.35
CA LYS A 36 19.01 -0.46 -18.44
C LYS A 36 19.12 0.44 -17.21
N LYS A 37 17.99 0.87 -16.66
CA LYS A 37 17.95 1.66 -15.42
C LYS A 37 18.47 0.85 -14.23
N GLN A 38 18.00 -0.39 -14.06
CA GLN A 38 18.44 -1.26 -12.97
C GLN A 38 19.92 -1.63 -13.10
N PHE A 39 20.37 -1.92 -14.31
CA PHE A 39 21.79 -2.20 -14.58
C PHE A 39 22.70 -1.05 -14.15
N ARG A 40 22.34 0.20 -14.49
CA ARG A 40 23.13 1.40 -14.15
C ARG A 40 23.29 1.64 -12.66
N ILE A 41 22.32 1.18 -11.86
CA ILE A 41 22.37 1.30 -10.39
C ILE A 41 22.90 0.04 -9.71
N GLY A 42 23.45 -0.93 -10.49
CA GLY A 42 24.05 -2.14 -9.96
C GLY A 42 23.06 -3.24 -9.52
N GLN A 43 21.77 -3.08 -9.84
CA GLN A 43 20.72 -4.07 -9.51
C GLN A 43 20.64 -5.12 -10.63
N TYR A 44 21.63 -6.01 -10.69
CA TYR A 44 21.81 -6.91 -11.82
C TYR A 44 20.72 -7.98 -11.92
N ASP A 45 20.21 -8.52 -10.80
CA ASP A 45 19.07 -9.45 -10.81
C ASP A 45 17.83 -8.82 -11.43
N ALA A 46 17.50 -7.59 -11.05
CA ALA A 46 16.37 -6.85 -11.61
C ALA A 46 16.62 -6.48 -13.09
N ALA A 47 17.87 -6.18 -13.46
CA ALA A 47 18.23 -5.92 -14.86
C ALA A 47 18.05 -7.19 -15.72
N ALA A 48 18.49 -8.35 -15.24
CA ALA A 48 18.28 -9.65 -15.88
C ALA A 48 16.78 -9.97 -16.04
N TYR A 49 15.97 -9.76 -14.98
CA TYR A 49 14.53 -9.95 -15.02
C TYR A 49 13.84 -9.08 -16.09
N HIS A 50 14.14 -7.79 -16.12
CA HIS A 50 13.55 -6.88 -17.12
C HIS A 50 14.05 -7.16 -18.54
N SER A 51 15.31 -7.55 -18.72
CA SER A 51 15.84 -7.99 -20.01
C SER A 51 15.15 -9.27 -20.49
N TYR A 52 14.94 -10.25 -19.59
CA TYR A 52 14.16 -11.45 -19.83
C TYR A 52 12.75 -11.11 -20.33
N ASN A 53 12.02 -10.24 -19.64
CA ASN A 53 10.67 -9.81 -20.04
C ASN A 53 10.67 -9.09 -21.40
N SER A 54 11.69 -8.30 -21.69
CA SER A 54 11.85 -7.66 -23.01
C SER A 54 12.04 -8.67 -24.12
N LEU A 55 12.83 -9.73 -23.88
CA LEU A 55 13.07 -10.81 -24.84
C LEU A 55 11.84 -11.69 -25.06
N LEU A 56 11.05 -11.98 -24.02
CA LEU A 56 9.78 -12.70 -24.17
C LEU A 56 8.78 -11.97 -25.08
N LYS A 57 8.82 -10.62 -25.07
CA LYS A 57 7.94 -9.79 -25.92
C LYS A 57 8.48 -9.57 -27.31
N LYS A 58 9.80 -9.52 -27.44
CA LYS A 58 10.51 -9.34 -28.70
C LYS A 58 11.84 -10.10 -28.67
N ILE A 59 11.83 -11.32 -29.15
CA ILE A 59 12.93 -12.28 -29.01
C ILE A 59 14.19 -11.89 -29.81
N ASP A 60 14.02 -11.14 -30.89
CA ASP A 60 15.10 -10.66 -31.78
C ASP A 60 15.72 -9.33 -31.33
N ASN A 61 15.42 -8.87 -30.10
CA ASN A 61 15.99 -7.65 -29.54
C ASN A 61 17.44 -7.86 -29.06
N LYS A 62 18.40 -7.65 -29.97
CA LYS A 62 19.83 -7.82 -29.68
C LYS A 62 20.29 -7.04 -28.44
N LYS A 63 19.81 -5.80 -28.25
CA LYS A 63 20.19 -4.98 -27.10
C LYS A 63 19.70 -5.54 -25.77
N ALA A 64 18.49 -6.15 -25.76
CA ALA A 64 17.97 -6.82 -24.59
C ALA A 64 18.69 -8.14 -24.33
N PHE A 65 19.09 -8.86 -25.40
CA PHE A 65 19.89 -10.07 -25.30
C PHE A 65 21.25 -9.80 -24.65
N ASP A 66 22.01 -8.84 -25.19
CA ASP A 66 23.35 -8.47 -24.65
C ASP A 66 23.24 -7.99 -23.18
N LEU A 67 22.20 -7.22 -22.87
CA LEU A 67 21.99 -6.74 -21.52
C LEU A 67 21.58 -7.87 -20.57
N PHE A 68 20.83 -8.86 -21.05
CA PHE A 68 20.49 -10.04 -20.26
C PHE A 68 21.74 -10.83 -19.89
N GLU A 69 22.60 -11.17 -20.88
CA GLU A 69 23.83 -11.93 -20.64
C GLU A 69 24.74 -11.21 -19.65
N LEU A 70 24.98 -9.92 -19.87
CA LEU A 70 25.83 -9.13 -19.00
C LEU A 70 25.27 -9.04 -17.59
N SER A 71 23.96 -8.81 -17.45
CA SER A 71 23.29 -8.74 -16.14
C SER A 71 23.30 -10.09 -15.43
N PHE A 72 23.06 -11.18 -16.15
CA PHE A 72 23.09 -12.53 -15.61
C PHE A 72 24.47 -12.87 -15.05
N ASN A 73 25.53 -12.64 -15.82
CA ASN A 73 26.90 -12.94 -15.40
C ASN A 73 27.29 -12.11 -14.16
N LEU A 74 27.04 -10.81 -14.17
CA LEU A 74 27.36 -9.94 -13.04
C LEU A 74 26.54 -10.27 -11.79
N ALA A 75 25.27 -10.63 -11.94
CA ALA A 75 24.45 -11.08 -10.83
C ALA A 75 25.00 -12.40 -10.23
N THR A 76 25.30 -13.36 -11.09
CA THR A 76 25.86 -14.66 -10.68
C THR A 76 27.21 -14.48 -9.98
N ASP A 77 28.10 -13.67 -10.51
CA ASP A 77 29.39 -13.39 -9.91
C ASP A 77 29.27 -12.73 -8.53
N ASN A 78 28.36 -11.76 -8.40
CA ASN A 78 28.10 -11.11 -7.12
C ASN A 78 27.55 -12.10 -6.09
N HIS A 79 26.61 -12.95 -6.48
CA HIS A 79 26.03 -13.98 -5.61
C HIS A 79 27.11 -15.00 -5.18
N ASN A 80 27.92 -15.50 -6.11
CA ASN A 80 29.00 -16.43 -5.81
C ASN A 80 30.07 -15.83 -4.89
N LYS A 81 30.43 -14.56 -5.11
CA LYS A 81 31.33 -13.82 -4.23
C LYS A 81 30.73 -13.73 -2.82
N ARG A 82 29.46 -13.35 -2.71
CA ARG A 82 28.78 -13.24 -1.43
C ARG A 82 28.67 -14.58 -0.70
N LEU A 83 28.35 -15.67 -1.40
CA LEU A 83 28.37 -17.02 -0.85
C LEU A 83 29.74 -17.37 -0.28
N SER A 84 30.84 -17.11 -1.02
CA SER A 84 32.18 -17.40 -0.54
C SER A 84 32.57 -16.59 0.71
N GLU A 85 32.03 -15.37 0.87
CA GLU A 85 32.18 -14.59 2.11
C GLU A 85 31.38 -15.20 3.26
N LEU A 86 30.12 -15.56 3.04
CA LEU A 86 29.24 -16.13 4.05
C LEU A 86 29.73 -17.49 4.55
N PHE A 87 30.28 -18.34 3.68
CA PHE A 87 30.84 -19.64 4.12
C PHE A 87 32.10 -19.52 5.01
N LYS A 88 32.75 -18.35 5.03
CA LYS A 88 33.85 -18.09 5.98
C LYS A 88 33.36 -17.69 7.38
N VAL A 89 32.08 -17.30 7.51
CA VAL A 89 31.47 -16.89 8.78
C VAL A 89 31.02 -18.13 9.54
N SER A 90 31.36 -18.21 10.82
CA SER A 90 30.94 -19.32 11.69
C SER A 90 29.53 -19.18 12.26
N ASP A 91 28.96 -17.94 12.24
CA ASP A 91 27.63 -17.68 12.76
C ASP A 91 26.54 -18.30 11.88
N GLU A 92 25.68 -19.12 12.50
CA GLU A 92 24.57 -19.79 11.83
C GLU A 92 23.48 -18.83 11.31
N SER A 93 23.49 -17.57 11.76
CA SER A 93 22.58 -16.52 11.24
C SER A 93 22.79 -16.20 9.76
N LYS A 94 23.83 -16.72 9.14
CA LYS A 94 24.12 -16.61 7.69
C LYS A 94 23.13 -17.39 6.80
N TRP A 95 22.55 -18.49 7.31
CA TRP A 95 21.78 -19.43 6.47
C TRP A 95 20.56 -18.82 5.77
N PRO A 96 19.76 -17.97 6.41
CA PRO A 96 18.67 -17.24 5.70
C PRO A 96 19.14 -16.44 4.48
N GLU A 97 20.32 -15.80 4.57
CA GLU A 97 20.91 -15.07 3.45
C GLU A 97 21.41 -16.02 2.35
N ILE A 98 22.06 -17.14 2.72
CA ILE A 98 22.50 -18.17 1.78
C ILE A 98 21.31 -18.74 0.99
N VAL A 99 20.18 -19.04 1.67
CA VAL A 99 18.93 -19.48 1.01
C VAL A 99 18.44 -18.42 0.01
N SER A 100 18.43 -17.16 0.40
CA SER A 100 18.03 -16.07 -0.49
C SER A 100 18.90 -16.01 -1.73
N ILE A 101 20.20 -16.17 -1.60
CA ILE A 101 21.14 -16.17 -2.73
C ILE A 101 20.89 -17.36 -3.65
N TYR A 102 20.75 -18.59 -3.11
CA TYR A 102 20.47 -19.76 -3.95
C TYR A 102 19.10 -19.66 -4.65
N LYS A 103 18.08 -19.08 -4.01
CA LYS A 103 16.80 -18.77 -4.66
C LYS A 103 17.00 -17.80 -5.84
N SER A 104 17.82 -16.75 -5.68
CA SER A 104 18.12 -15.79 -6.75
C SER A 104 18.87 -16.47 -7.91
N LEU A 105 19.89 -17.28 -7.63
CA LEU A 105 20.63 -18.05 -8.63
C LEU A 105 19.72 -19.04 -9.39
N THR A 106 18.86 -19.76 -8.68
CA THR A 106 17.85 -20.65 -9.28
C THR A 106 16.88 -19.88 -10.18
N GLN A 107 16.47 -18.68 -9.77
CA GLN A 107 15.58 -17.83 -10.57
C GLN A 107 16.29 -17.29 -11.83
N LEU A 108 17.55 -16.88 -11.75
CA LEU A 108 18.35 -16.49 -12.92
C LEU A 108 18.47 -17.66 -13.91
N ASN A 109 18.78 -18.85 -13.43
CA ASN A 109 18.84 -20.05 -14.25
C ASN A 109 17.49 -20.36 -14.93
N LYS A 110 16.38 -20.17 -14.23
CA LYS A 110 15.04 -20.33 -14.80
C LYS A 110 14.78 -19.35 -15.96
N TYR A 111 15.25 -18.12 -15.87
CA TYR A 111 15.16 -17.19 -17.00
C TYR A 111 15.97 -17.68 -18.20
N LEU A 112 17.21 -18.12 -17.96
CA LEU A 112 18.09 -18.64 -19.03
C LEU A 112 17.50 -19.89 -19.67
N THR A 113 17.08 -20.90 -18.89
CA THR A 113 16.51 -22.15 -19.41
C THR A 113 15.21 -21.92 -20.18
N THR A 114 14.44 -20.90 -19.82
CA THR A 114 13.23 -20.50 -20.55
C THR A 114 13.58 -19.83 -21.87
N LEU A 115 14.54 -18.92 -21.89
CA LEU A 115 14.91 -18.14 -23.09
C LEU A 115 15.73 -18.95 -24.08
N LYS A 116 16.70 -19.75 -23.63
CA LYS A 116 17.69 -20.42 -24.47
C LYS A 116 17.06 -21.16 -25.65
N PRO A 117 16.10 -22.08 -25.49
CA PRO A 117 15.50 -22.80 -26.60
C PRO A 117 14.69 -21.92 -27.56
N ILE A 118 14.15 -20.78 -27.08
CA ILE A 118 13.37 -19.86 -27.90
C ILE A 118 14.30 -19.00 -28.74
N VAL A 119 15.32 -18.41 -28.12
CA VAL A 119 16.31 -17.53 -28.76
C VAL A 119 17.07 -18.30 -29.85
N GLU A 120 17.64 -19.47 -29.51
CA GLU A 120 18.43 -20.27 -30.43
C GLU A 120 17.63 -20.83 -31.62
N ARG A 121 16.31 -21.03 -31.45
CA ARG A 121 15.42 -21.47 -32.56
C ARG A 121 14.98 -20.32 -33.45
N GLN A 122 14.74 -19.13 -32.91
CA GLN A 122 14.08 -18.03 -33.62
C GLN A 122 15.02 -16.90 -34.04
N THR A 123 16.27 -16.91 -33.59
CA THR A 123 17.26 -15.90 -33.90
C THR A 123 18.61 -16.52 -34.25
N ILE A 124 19.56 -15.70 -34.63
CA ILE A 124 20.98 -16.09 -34.80
C ILE A 124 21.78 -15.95 -33.50
N PHE A 125 21.12 -15.57 -32.37
CA PHE A 125 21.79 -15.39 -31.10
C PHE A 125 21.95 -16.74 -30.39
N GLN A 126 23.09 -16.91 -29.72
CA GLN A 126 23.40 -18.06 -28.88
C GLN A 126 23.88 -17.58 -27.54
N PHE A 127 23.41 -18.23 -26.46
CA PHE A 127 23.89 -17.93 -25.11
C PHE A 127 25.21 -18.65 -24.84
N GLU A 128 26.23 -17.90 -24.41
CA GLU A 128 27.51 -18.44 -23.95
C GLU A 128 27.51 -18.82 -22.45
N ILE A 129 26.33 -18.74 -21.81
CA ILE A 129 26.15 -18.97 -20.39
C ILE A 129 25.80 -20.45 -20.14
N ASN A 130 26.45 -21.05 -19.13
CA ASN A 130 26.11 -22.38 -18.65
C ASN A 130 25.04 -22.31 -17.56
N VAL A 131 24.12 -23.27 -17.61
CA VAL A 131 23.14 -23.48 -16.54
C VAL A 131 23.78 -24.31 -15.43
N ASN A 132 23.75 -23.81 -14.20
CA ASN A 132 24.15 -24.57 -13.02
C ASN A 132 22.90 -24.99 -12.23
N ASP A 133 22.84 -26.24 -11.81
CA ASP A 133 21.76 -26.72 -10.93
C ASP A 133 22.14 -26.45 -9.48
N TYR A 134 21.39 -25.61 -8.81
CA TYR A 134 21.56 -25.29 -7.39
C TYR A 134 20.53 -25.98 -6.49
N SER A 135 19.85 -27.00 -6.99
CA SER A 135 18.73 -27.66 -6.26
C SER A 135 19.19 -28.31 -4.97
N ASN A 136 20.34 -28.99 -4.99
CA ASN A 136 20.88 -29.66 -3.81
C ASN A 136 21.35 -28.65 -2.77
N GLU A 137 22.11 -27.64 -3.19
CA GLU A 137 22.60 -26.56 -2.32
C GLU A 137 21.47 -25.77 -1.69
N LEU A 138 20.37 -25.56 -2.43
CA LEU A 138 19.19 -24.91 -1.91
C LEU A 138 18.47 -25.77 -0.87
N ILE A 139 18.39 -27.09 -1.07
CA ILE A 139 17.81 -28.03 -0.10
C ILE A 139 18.64 -28.03 1.20
N GLU A 140 19.96 -28.12 1.10
CA GLU A 140 20.85 -28.09 2.23
C GLU A 140 20.80 -26.77 2.99
N ALA A 141 20.78 -25.64 2.25
CA ALA A 141 20.67 -24.31 2.83
C ALA A 141 19.32 -24.10 3.54
N ASN A 142 18.21 -24.57 2.95
CA ASN A 142 16.89 -24.53 3.61
C ASN A 142 16.90 -25.36 4.90
N SER A 143 17.48 -26.55 4.90
CA SER A 143 17.59 -27.39 6.09
C SER A 143 18.41 -26.72 7.20
N SER A 144 19.53 -26.09 6.83
CA SER A 144 20.38 -25.33 7.77
C SER A 144 19.68 -24.08 8.32
N ALA A 145 18.94 -23.35 7.48
CA ALA A 145 18.15 -22.20 7.90
C ALA A 145 16.99 -22.61 8.81
N ALA A 146 16.33 -23.74 8.53
CA ALA A 146 15.30 -24.30 9.39
C ALA A 146 15.88 -24.67 10.76
N ASN A 147 17.03 -25.34 10.79
CA ASN A 147 17.72 -25.69 12.04
C ASN A 147 18.12 -24.47 12.86
N TYR A 148 18.67 -23.44 12.22
CA TYR A 148 19.00 -22.17 12.87
C TYR A 148 17.78 -21.53 13.54
N HIS A 149 16.66 -21.43 12.84
CA HIS A 149 15.45 -20.85 13.42
C HIS A 149 14.82 -21.76 14.48
N TYR A 150 14.84 -23.07 14.29
CA TYR A 150 14.35 -24.02 15.28
C TYR A 150 15.13 -23.90 16.60
N SER A 151 16.46 -23.91 16.55
CA SER A 151 17.32 -23.77 17.73
C SER A 151 17.08 -22.48 18.47
N ARG A 152 16.97 -21.34 17.72
CA ARG A 152 16.59 -20.05 18.31
C ARG A 152 15.19 -20.06 18.91
N GLY A 153 14.26 -20.77 18.30
CA GLY A 153 12.93 -20.99 18.84
C GLY A 153 12.97 -21.64 20.20
N ILE A 154 13.79 -22.69 20.37
CA ILE A 154 14.01 -23.36 21.65
C ILE A 154 14.59 -22.39 22.69
N ASP A 155 15.67 -21.64 22.34
CA ASP A 155 16.32 -20.69 23.24
C ASP A 155 15.35 -19.63 23.78
N PHE A 156 14.41 -19.21 22.95
CA PHE A 156 13.38 -18.25 23.37
C PHE A 156 12.25 -18.92 24.14
N LYS A 157 11.84 -20.13 23.77
CA LYS A 157 10.77 -20.90 24.42
C LYS A 157 11.07 -21.21 25.89
N GLU A 158 12.33 -21.44 26.22
CA GLU A 158 12.78 -21.66 27.61
C GLU A 158 12.53 -20.45 28.52
N LYS A 159 12.34 -19.26 27.95
CA LYS A 159 12.01 -18.04 28.66
C LYS A 159 10.50 -17.85 28.74
N SER A 160 9.96 -17.76 29.95
CA SER A 160 8.50 -17.79 30.18
C SER A 160 7.76 -16.49 29.89
N ASP A 161 8.47 -15.37 29.64
CA ASP A 161 7.81 -14.10 29.36
C ASP A 161 7.19 -14.04 27.95
N LYS A 162 6.06 -13.34 27.82
CA LYS A 162 5.30 -13.26 26.57
C LYS A 162 6.10 -12.74 25.38
N ALA A 163 7.04 -11.81 25.61
CA ALA A 163 7.86 -11.24 24.54
C ALA A 163 8.82 -12.29 23.94
N ASN A 164 9.42 -13.13 24.79
CA ASN A 164 10.26 -14.23 24.34
C ASN A 164 9.43 -15.37 23.72
N GLN A 165 8.26 -15.69 24.29
CA GLN A 165 7.32 -16.65 23.68
C GLN A 165 6.90 -16.21 22.27
N LYS A 166 6.67 -14.91 22.05
CA LYS A 166 6.42 -14.36 20.70
C LYS A 166 7.61 -14.59 19.76
N LYS A 167 8.85 -14.36 20.24
CA LYS A 167 10.05 -14.63 19.43
C LYS A 167 10.19 -16.11 19.13
N ALA A 168 9.89 -16.99 20.08
CA ALA A 168 9.88 -18.43 19.90
C ALA A 168 8.89 -18.84 18.79
N ALA A 169 7.65 -18.41 18.89
CA ALA A 169 6.63 -18.69 17.87
C ALA A 169 7.06 -18.22 16.47
N ILE A 170 7.59 -17.00 16.35
CA ILE A 170 8.08 -16.47 15.07
C ILE A 170 9.21 -17.36 14.52
N ASN A 171 10.16 -17.79 15.35
CA ASN A 171 11.25 -18.63 14.89
C ASN A 171 10.78 -20.04 14.49
N PHE A 172 9.88 -20.67 15.22
CA PHE A 172 9.32 -21.97 14.82
C PHE A 172 8.52 -21.88 13.51
N ARG A 173 7.78 -20.80 13.27
CA ARG A 173 7.13 -20.55 11.99
C ARG A 173 8.15 -20.40 10.86
N LEU A 174 9.21 -19.60 11.07
CA LEU A 174 10.29 -19.44 10.08
C LEU A 174 10.98 -20.78 9.77
N ALA A 175 11.18 -21.66 10.76
CA ALA A 175 11.72 -22.99 10.51
C ALA A 175 10.83 -23.79 9.54
N GLN A 176 9.50 -23.74 9.71
CA GLN A 176 8.52 -24.36 8.80
C GLN A 176 8.47 -23.71 7.42
N ASP A 177 8.69 -22.40 7.33
CA ASP A 177 8.74 -21.68 6.05
C ASP A 177 9.92 -22.14 5.17
N TYR A 178 11.03 -22.57 5.81
CA TYR A 178 12.18 -23.16 5.11
C TYR A 178 11.98 -24.64 4.80
N VAL A 179 11.52 -25.41 5.77
CA VAL A 179 11.26 -26.86 5.62
C VAL A 179 9.92 -27.19 6.28
N PRO A 180 8.87 -27.49 5.50
CA PRO A 180 7.57 -27.88 6.05
C PRO A 180 7.68 -29.07 7.03
N ASN A 181 6.98 -28.97 8.15
CA ASN A 181 6.96 -29.98 9.22
C ASN A 181 8.35 -30.25 9.83
N TYR A 182 9.21 -29.23 9.89
CA TYR A 182 10.55 -29.38 10.45
C TYR A 182 10.48 -29.72 11.95
N LEU A 183 10.90 -30.93 12.31
CA LEU A 183 10.87 -31.45 13.70
C LEU A 183 9.50 -31.13 14.37
N ASN A 184 9.53 -30.63 15.61
CA ASN A 184 8.34 -30.27 16.39
C ASN A 184 7.94 -28.79 16.22
N SER A 185 8.36 -28.14 15.13
CA SER A 185 8.13 -26.69 14.94
C SER A 185 6.67 -26.31 14.98
N GLU A 186 5.76 -27.13 14.45
CA GLU A 186 4.33 -26.84 14.47
C GLU A 186 3.74 -26.86 15.88
N GLU A 187 4.06 -27.90 16.64
CA GLU A 187 3.63 -28.05 18.03
C GLU A 187 4.16 -26.88 18.88
N PHE A 188 5.46 -26.61 18.78
CA PHE A 188 6.11 -25.55 19.55
C PHE A 188 5.69 -24.15 19.12
N TYR A 189 5.36 -23.95 17.84
CA TYR A 189 4.74 -22.72 17.36
C TYR A 189 3.39 -22.48 18.05
N ASN A 190 2.51 -23.48 18.05
CA ASN A 190 1.18 -23.37 18.62
C ASN A 190 1.23 -23.11 20.14
N GLU A 191 2.10 -23.81 20.85
CA GLU A 191 2.33 -23.60 22.28
C GLU A 191 2.87 -22.22 22.58
N SER A 192 3.98 -21.82 21.92
CA SER A 192 4.60 -20.51 22.14
C SER A 192 3.68 -19.37 21.72
N ARG A 193 2.92 -19.55 20.63
CA ARG A 193 1.92 -18.59 20.19
C ARG A 193 0.84 -18.38 21.26
N SER A 194 0.31 -19.47 21.81
CA SER A 194 -0.69 -19.39 22.88
C SER A 194 -0.16 -18.62 24.09
N ASN A 195 1.09 -18.91 24.50
CA ASN A 195 1.75 -18.25 25.62
C ASN A 195 2.14 -16.78 25.33
N ALA A 196 2.24 -16.40 24.06
CA ALA A 196 2.64 -15.07 23.61
C ALA A 196 1.48 -14.08 23.46
N VAL A 197 0.22 -14.54 23.54
CA VAL A 197 -0.94 -13.67 23.32
C VAL A 197 -1.05 -12.63 24.42
N PHE A 198 -1.07 -11.35 24.05
CA PHE A 198 -1.42 -10.22 24.92
C PHE A 198 -2.91 -9.95 24.84
N SER A 199 -3.53 -9.84 26.00
CA SER A 199 -4.96 -9.50 26.12
C SER A 199 -5.12 -8.02 26.43
N LEU A 200 -5.82 -7.28 25.55
CA LEU A 200 -6.05 -5.85 25.67
C LEU A 200 -7.55 -5.59 25.92
N LEU A 201 -7.86 -5.08 27.12
CA LEU A 201 -9.21 -4.66 27.46
C LEU A 201 -9.49 -3.26 26.91
N PHE A 202 -10.53 -3.13 26.12
CA PHE A 202 -11.03 -1.86 25.61
C PHE A 202 -12.08 -1.29 26.55
N ARG A 203 -11.77 -0.16 27.19
CA ARG A 203 -12.75 0.64 27.92
C ARG A 203 -13.68 1.39 26.95
N ASP A 204 -14.83 1.82 27.46
CA ASP A 204 -15.63 2.80 26.73
C ASP A 204 -14.85 4.10 26.58
N PHE A 205 -14.96 4.71 25.40
CA PHE A 205 -14.31 6.00 25.14
C PHE A 205 -15.13 7.13 25.77
N GLU A 206 -14.47 7.98 26.50
CA GLU A 206 -15.07 9.09 27.22
C GLU A 206 -15.26 10.31 26.30
N GLY A 207 -16.22 11.19 26.61
CA GLY A 207 -16.48 12.40 25.83
C GLY A 207 -17.09 12.11 24.45
N GLY A 208 -17.10 13.10 23.56
CA GLY A 208 -17.54 12.94 22.15
C GLY A 208 -18.99 12.53 21.90
N GLY A 209 -19.79 12.32 22.93
CA GLY A 209 -21.20 11.95 22.85
C GLY A 209 -21.43 10.73 21.93
N LYS A 210 -22.36 10.83 20.99
CA LYS A 210 -22.71 9.75 20.06
C LYS A 210 -21.58 9.26 19.14
N TYR A 211 -20.47 9.98 19.06
CA TYR A 211 -19.32 9.60 18.19
C TYR A 211 -18.36 8.66 18.90
N SER A 212 -18.27 8.68 20.23
CA SER A 212 -17.33 7.82 20.97
C SER A 212 -17.54 6.33 20.74
N PRO A 213 -18.77 5.78 20.79
CA PRO A 213 -18.99 4.37 20.47
C PRO A 213 -18.61 4.02 19.04
N LEU A 214 -18.90 4.90 18.06
CA LEU A 214 -18.57 4.67 16.65
C LEU A 214 -17.05 4.65 16.43
N ILE A 215 -16.32 5.54 17.09
CA ILE A 215 -14.86 5.58 16.98
C ILE A 215 -14.25 4.33 17.62
N ARG A 216 -14.70 3.98 18.81
CA ARG A 216 -14.27 2.77 19.51
C ARG A 216 -14.46 1.53 18.64
N GLU A 217 -15.62 1.38 18.03
CA GLU A 217 -15.94 0.27 17.14
C GLU A 217 -14.99 0.24 15.93
N LYS A 218 -14.74 1.38 15.32
CA LYS A 218 -13.77 1.48 14.22
C LYS A 218 -12.35 1.14 14.62
N VAL A 219 -11.92 1.51 15.82
CA VAL A 219 -10.60 1.13 16.36
C VAL A 219 -10.50 -0.37 16.58
N ILE A 220 -11.55 -0.99 17.15
CA ILE A 220 -11.63 -2.44 17.37
C ILE A 220 -11.61 -3.20 16.03
N GLN A 221 -12.35 -2.72 15.01
CA GLN A 221 -12.36 -3.32 13.68
C GLN A 221 -11.04 -3.20 12.93
N TYR A 222 -10.29 -2.12 13.19
CA TYR A 222 -8.99 -1.90 12.58
C TYR A 222 -7.90 -2.63 13.36
N GLN A 223 -7.75 -3.91 13.07
CA GLN A 223 -6.66 -4.73 13.61
C GLN A 223 -5.72 -5.12 12.47
N PRO A 224 -4.47 -4.60 12.45
CA PRO A 224 -3.47 -5.01 11.46
C PRO A 224 -3.23 -6.52 11.51
N ASP A 225 -3.08 -7.16 10.36
CA ASP A 225 -2.91 -8.62 10.28
C ASP A 225 -1.73 -9.13 11.14
N ALA A 226 -0.64 -8.36 11.16
CA ALA A 226 0.54 -8.69 11.99
C ALA A 226 0.25 -8.68 13.51
N SER A 227 -0.80 -7.99 13.97
CA SER A 227 -1.17 -7.96 15.40
C SER A 227 -2.18 -9.03 15.78
N LYS A 228 -2.99 -9.53 14.83
CA LYS A 228 -4.05 -10.53 15.09
C LYS A 228 -3.51 -11.82 15.70
N GLU A 229 -2.28 -12.17 15.35
CA GLU A 229 -1.66 -13.42 15.81
C GLU A 229 -1.37 -13.42 17.33
N PHE A 230 -0.98 -12.26 17.89
CA PHE A 230 -0.51 -12.15 19.27
C PHE A 230 -1.29 -11.15 20.11
N LEU A 231 -2.44 -10.66 19.63
CA LEU A 231 -3.27 -9.71 20.35
C LEU A 231 -4.71 -10.21 20.42
N ARG A 232 -5.19 -10.41 21.62
CA ARG A 232 -6.62 -10.66 21.93
C ARG A 232 -7.23 -9.35 22.42
N ILE A 233 -8.28 -8.89 21.77
CA ILE A 233 -9.07 -7.76 22.23
C ILE A 233 -10.20 -8.31 23.11
N ILE A 234 -10.35 -7.75 24.30
CA ILE A 234 -11.46 -8.02 25.20
C ILE A 234 -12.36 -6.78 25.21
N THR A 235 -13.59 -6.94 24.78
CA THR A 235 -14.58 -5.86 24.81
C THR A 235 -15.31 -5.83 26.15
N ARG A 236 -16.04 -4.72 26.42
CA ARG A 236 -16.85 -4.61 27.65
C ARG A 236 -17.93 -5.69 27.72
N ASP A 237 -18.51 -6.08 26.61
CA ASP A 237 -19.59 -7.08 26.57
C ASP A 237 -19.03 -8.47 26.86
N GLU A 238 -17.86 -8.83 26.28
CA GLU A 238 -17.14 -10.06 26.64
C GLU A 238 -16.72 -10.06 28.11
N LEU A 239 -16.24 -8.91 28.62
CA LEU A 239 -15.91 -8.77 30.04
C LEU A 239 -17.14 -9.08 30.92
N LYS A 240 -18.31 -8.50 30.64
CA LYS A 240 -19.56 -8.79 31.38
C LYS A 240 -19.89 -10.27 31.36
N THR A 241 -19.76 -10.95 30.24
CA THR A 241 -19.99 -12.38 30.11
C THR A 241 -19.03 -13.18 31.00
N ILE A 242 -17.72 -12.91 30.91
CA ILE A 242 -16.68 -13.54 31.72
C ILE A 242 -16.98 -13.33 33.23
N LEU A 243 -17.36 -12.12 33.60
CA LEU A 243 -17.60 -11.77 34.98
C LEU A 243 -18.95 -12.39 35.54
N SER A 244 -19.98 -12.52 34.69
CA SER A 244 -21.23 -13.18 35.08
C SER A 244 -21.03 -14.68 35.28
N GLU A 245 -20.21 -15.33 34.52
CA GLU A 245 -19.84 -16.73 34.66
C GLU A 245 -19.03 -17.00 35.93
N GLN A 246 -18.25 -16.02 36.42
CA GLN A 246 -17.40 -16.13 37.60
C GLN A 246 -18.08 -15.72 38.90
N ALA A 247 -19.40 -15.53 38.90
CA ALA A 247 -20.21 -15.16 40.11
C ALA A 247 -19.70 -13.93 40.87
N LEU A 248 -19.26 -12.89 40.15
CA LEU A 248 -18.69 -11.65 40.69
C LEU A 248 -19.66 -10.83 41.57
N ILE A 249 -20.95 -11.10 41.50
CA ILE A 249 -21.97 -10.51 42.41
C ILE A 249 -21.63 -10.83 43.88
N GLN A 250 -20.88 -11.87 44.16
CA GLN A 250 -20.44 -12.24 45.50
C GLN A 250 -19.11 -11.57 45.93
N SER A 251 -18.34 -10.97 45.03
CA SER A 251 -17.01 -10.45 45.33
C SER A 251 -16.98 -8.98 45.80
N GLY A 252 -18.09 -8.25 45.70
CA GLY A 252 -18.17 -6.85 46.12
C GLY A 252 -17.36 -5.86 45.31
N ILE A 253 -16.88 -6.29 44.14
CA ILE A 253 -16.10 -5.44 43.23
C ILE A 253 -17.00 -4.38 42.63
N ALA A 254 -16.63 -3.10 42.83
CA ALA A 254 -17.35 -1.98 42.26
C ALA A 254 -17.29 -2.02 40.71
N GLU A 255 -18.42 -1.77 40.05
CA GLU A 255 -18.57 -1.82 38.60
C GLU A 255 -17.58 -0.89 37.83
N ASN A 256 -16.98 0.05 38.56
CA ASN A 256 -16.01 1.03 38.04
C ASN A 256 -14.53 0.68 38.28
N ASP A 257 -14.23 -0.43 38.97
CA ASP A 257 -12.83 -0.84 39.17
C ASP A 257 -12.33 -1.70 38.02
N TYR A 258 -11.99 -1.01 36.94
CA TYR A 258 -11.49 -1.66 35.72
C TYR A 258 -10.18 -2.41 35.92
N VAL A 259 -9.36 -2.08 36.91
CA VAL A 259 -8.08 -2.76 37.17
C VAL A 259 -8.35 -4.13 37.76
N GLU A 260 -9.20 -4.22 38.79
CA GLU A 260 -9.58 -5.52 39.35
C GLU A 260 -10.35 -6.37 38.34
N MET A 261 -11.31 -5.77 37.63
CA MET A 261 -12.06 -6.46 36.56
C MET A 261 -11.11 -6.97 35.45
N SER A 262 -10.07 -6.21 35.12
CA SER A 262 -9.08 -6.63 34.12
C SER A 262 -8.22 -7.78 34.58
N LYS A 263 -7.81 -7.80 35.85
CA LYS A 263 -7.10 -8.95 36.43
C LYS A 263 -7.94 -10.23 36.37
N LEU A 264 -9.20 -10.13 36.73
CA LEU A 264 -10.12 -11.25 36.69
C LEU A 264 -10.41 -11.76 35.26
N SER A 265 -10.43 -10.86 34.27
CA SER A 265 -10.61 -11.23 32.86
C SER A 265 -9.35 -11.81 32.20
N GLY A 266 -8.21 -11.81 32.90
CA GLY A 266 -6.93 -12.17 32.33
C GLY A 266 -6.40 -11.16 31.32
N ALA A 267 -6.81 -9.89 31.40
CA ALA A 267 -6.26 -8.84 30.56
C ALA A 267 -4.86 -8.45 31.04
N ASP A 268 -3.91 -8.29 30.12
CA ASP A 268 -2.57 -7.80 30.40
C ASP A 268 -2.54 -6.26 30.44
N HIS A 269 -3.33 -5.64 29.55
CA HIS A 269 -3.33 -4.20 29.34
C HIS A 269 -4.75 -3.66 29.20
N ILE A 270 -4.91 -2.37 29.56
CA ILE A 270 -6.16 -1.62 29.39
C ILE A 270 -5.92 -0.47 28.43
N LEU A 271 -6.75 -0.35 27.39
CA LEU A 271 -6.83 0.83 26.54
C LEU A 271 -8.00 1.70 27.00
N GLY A 272 -7.67 2.88 27.50
CA GLY A 272 -8.61 3.97 27.75
C GLY A 272 -8.40 5.08 26.72
N ALA A 273 -9.49 5.69 26.27
CA ALA A 273 -9.42 6.83 25.36
C ALA A 273 -10.54 7.83 25.65
N SER A 274 -10.31 9.07 25.25
CA SER A 274 -11.31 10.13 25.30
C SER A 274 -11.33 10.92 24.00
N VAL A 275 -12.51 11.31 23.57
CA VAL A 275 -12.73 12.26 22.48
C VAL A 275 -12.79 13.66 23.08
N LEU A 276 -11.67 14.37 23.07
CA LEU A 276 -11.52 15.66 23.77
C LEU A 276 -12.14 16.81 22.99
N THR A 277 -12.09 16.74 21.66
CA THR A 277 -12.57 17.81 20.80
C THR A 277 -13.45 17.23 19.72
N ASN A 278 -14.64 17.82 19.58
CA ASN A 278 -15.55 17.57 18.46
C ASN A 278 -16.06 18.93 18.03
N TYR A 279 -15.41 19.52 17.02
CA TYR A 279 -15.77 20.84 16.54
C TYR A 279 -16.37 20.73 15.13
N LYS A 280 -17.51 21.37 14.96
CA LYS A 280 -18.13 21.57 13.65
C LYS A 280 -18.35 23.05 13.46
N SER A 281 -17.68 23.64 12.48
CA SER A 281 -17.91 25.04 12.12
C SER A 281 -19.32 25.26 11.60
N PRO A 282 -19.93 26.44 11.82
CA PRO A 282 -21.16 26.83 11.16
C PRO A 282 -20.99 26.75 9.64
N GLU A 283 -22.07 26.45 8.94
CA GLU A 283 -22.09 26.48 7.48
C GLU A 283 -21.87 27.89 6.98
N LYS A 284 -20.83 28.09 6.20
CA LYS A 284 -20.53 29.38 5.58
C LYS A 284 -20.92 29.32 4.11
N VAL A 285 -21.79 30.28 3.68
CA VAL A 285 -22.17 30.43 2.28
C VAL A 285 -21.52 31.70 1.74
N VAL A 286 -20.70 31.53 0.71
CA VAL A 286 -20.08 32.64 -0.01
C VAL A 286 -20.77 32.77 -1.38
N LYS A 287 -21.22 33.96 -1.71
CA LYS A 287 -21.79 34.29 -3.00
C LYS A 287 -20.82 35.14 -3.81
N LYS A 288 -20.60 34.80 -5.07
CA LYS A 288 -19.81 35.59 -6.03
C LYS A 288 -20.65 35.84 -7.26
N ASN A 289 -20.78 37.11 -7.63
CA ASN A 289 -21.50 37.55 -8.84
C ASN A 289 -20.48 37.67 -9.97
N ILE A 290 -20.73 36.97 -11.06
CA ILE A 290 -19.85 36.93 -12.23
C ILE A 290 -20.66 37.48 -13.43
N PRO A 291 -20.38 38.72 -13.92
CA PRO A 291 -21.03 39.24 -15.09
C PRO A 291 -20.58 38.49 -16.34
N GLN A 292 -21.55 38.16 -17.18
CA GLN A 292 -21.33 37.51 -18.48
C GLN A 292 -21.93 38.39 -19.58
N GLN A 293 -21.23 38.51 -20.71
CA GLN A 293 -21.66 39.25 -21.85
C GLN A 293 -21.28 38.51 -23.12
N LYS A 294 -22.25 38.42 -24.06
CA LYS A 294 -22.02 37.74 -25.33
C LYS A 294 -22.76 38.46 -26.44
N GLU A 295 -22.14 38.52 -27.62
CA GLU A 295 -22.79 39.01 -28.83
C GLU A 295 -23.54 37.85 -29.51
N VAL A 296 -24.84 38.00 -29.66
CA VAL A 296 -25.71 36.98 -30.25
C VAL A 296 -26.50 37.54 -31.43
N THR A 297 -26.81 36.70 -32.39
CA THR A 297 -27.72 37.09 -33.50
C THR A 297 -29.16 37.14 -32.96
N VAL A 298 -29.74 38.34 -32.93
CA VAL A 298 -31.11 38.53 -32.43
C VAL A 298 -32.16 38.38 -33.54
N ARG A 299 -31.82 38.74 -34.78
CA ARG A 299 -32.65 38.54 -35.95
C ARG A 299 -31.79 38.45 -37.21
N THR A 300 -32.38 37.90 -38.27
CA THR A 300 -31.78 37.89 -39.60
C THR A 300 -32.71 38.69 -40.54
N GLU A 301 -32.18 39.70 -41.16
CA GLU A 301 -32.91 40.51 -42.17
C GLU A 301 -32.53 40.08 -43.57
N THR A 302 -33.50 39.82 -44.42
CA THR A 302 -33.29 39.59 -45.85
C THR A 302 -33.33 40.90 -46.58
N TYR A 303 -32.37 41.21 -47.41
CA TYR A 303 -32.32 42.36 -48.28
C TYR A 303 -31.89 41.95 -49.68
N VAL A 304 -32.32 42.73 -50.67
CA VAL A 304 -31.95 42.53 -52.08
C VAL A 304 -30.75 43.43 -52.38
N ASP A 305 -29.66 42.83 -52.90
CA ASP A 305 -28.51 43.64 -53.31
C ASP A 305 -28.72 44.39 -54.63
N SER A 306 -27.77 45.23 -55.03
CA SER A 306 -27.85 46.05 -56.25
C SER A 306 -27.89 45.21 -57.55
N LEU A 307 -27.70 43.92 -57.46
CA LEU A 307 -27.74 42.94 -58.58
C LEU A 307 -29.01 42.10 -58.58
N GLY A 308 -29.99 42.40 -57.66
CA GLY A 308 -31.26 41.69 -57.55
C GLY A 308 -31.23 40.39 -56.77
N ASN A 309 -30.13 40.06 -56.12
CA ASN A 309 -29.99 38.82 -55.35
C ASN A 309 -30.43 39.00 -53.90
N GLU A 310 -31.23 38.08 -53.39
CA GLU A 310 -31.58 38.05 -51.98
C GLU A 310 -30.36 37.66 -51.10
N LYS A 311 -30.03 38.52 -50.13
CA LYS A 311 -28.96 38.26 -49.12
C LYS A 311 -29.50 38.38 -47.73
N LYS A 312 -28.92 37.60 -46.81
CA LYS A 312 -29.29 37.57 -45.38
C LYS A 312 -28.25 38.30 -44.55
N LYS A 313 -28.66 39.35 -43.83
CA LYS A 313 -27.82 40.09 -42.88
C LYS A 313 -28.21 39.68 -41.45
N LYS A 314 -27.26 39.17 -40.72
CA LYS A 314 -27.44 38.83 -39.28
C LYS A 314 -27.29 40.10 -38.45
N ILE A 315 -28.34 40.48 -37.75
CA ILE A 315 -28.31 41.58 -36.78
C ILE A 315 -27.87 40.98 -35.43
N LYS A 316 -26.76 41.45 -34.93
CA LYS A 316 -26.20 41.02 -33.65
C LYS A 316 -26.48 42.06 -32.57
N SER A 317 -26.70 41.61 -31.36
CA SER A 317 -26.83 42.47 -30.18
C SER A 317 -26.08 41.84 -29.01
N LYS A 318 -25.58 42.69 -28.11
CA LYS A 318 -24.95 42.26 -26.87
C LYS A 318 -26.03 41.92 -25.86
N VAL A 319 -25.99 40.68 -25.36
CA VAL A 319 -26.85 40.21 -24.26
C VAL A 319 -26.00 40.01 -23.01
N THR A 320 -26.60 40.26 -21.86
CA THR A 320 -25.91 40.18 -20.57
C THR A 320 -26.64 39.23 -19.61
N ALA A 321 -25.88 38.56 -18.79
CA ALA A 321 -26.39 37.81 -17.64
C ALA A 321 -25.42 37.98 -16.47
N THR A 322 -25.92 37.78 -15.26
CA THR A 322 -25.10 37.70 -14.06
C THR A 322 -25.22 36.27 -13.50
N VAL A 323 -24.13 35.57 -13.45
CA VAL A 323 -24.05 34.25 -12.78
C VAL A 323 -23.77 34.47 -11.30
N ASN A 324 -24.65 33.98 -10.44
CA ASN A 324 -24.44 33.98 -9.00
C ASN A 324 -23.87 32.59 -8.62
N HIS A 325 -22.59 32.56 -8.37
CA HIS A 325 -21.93 31.36 -7.89
C HIS A 325 -21.94 31.29 -6.35
N PHE A 326 -22.39 30.21 -5.81
CA PHE A 326 -22.46 29.98 -4.37
C PHE A 326 -21.55 28.83 -3.98
N LYS A 327 -20.84 29.03 -2.89
CA LYS A 327 -20.04 27.96 -2.25
C LYS A 327 -20.44 27.85 -0.78
N LYS A 328 -20.96 26.68 -0.41
CA LYS A 328 -21.29 26.33 0.97
C LYS A 328 -20.15 25.46 1.52
N SER A 329 -19.63 25.81 2.66
CA SER A 329 -18.58 25.04 3.31
C SER A 329 -18.84 24.87 4.80
N SER A 330 -18.44 23.75 5.35
CA SER A 330 -18.35 23.50 6.78
C SER A 330 -17.15 22.63 7.08
N GLU A 331 -16.68 22.67 8.31
CA GLU A 331 -15.51 21.92 8.76
C GLU A 331 -15.86 21.18 10.03
N ALA A 332 -15.38 19.96 10.15
CA ALA A 332 -15.42 19.17 11.37
C ALA A 332 -14.00 18.75 11.77
N SER A 333 -13.68 18.87 13.06
CA SER A 333 -12.42 18.39 13.62
C SER A 333 -12.67 17.63 14.90
N MET A 334 -11.84 16.63 15.17
CA MET A 334 -11.94 15.78 16.33
C MET A 334 -10.55 15.36 16.78
N THR A 335 -10.35 15.30 18.10
CA THR A 335 -9.11 14.79 18.72
C THR A 335 -9.45 13.63 19.63
N LEU A 336 -8.82 12.50 19.38
CA LEU A 336 -8.83 11.33 20.23
C LEU A 336 -7.54 11.27 21.03
N THR A 337 -7.62 11.28 22.35
CA THR A 337 -6.49 11.02 23.25
C THR A 337 -6.63 9.62 23.82
N TYR A 338 -5.53 8.88 23.87
CA TYR A 338 -5.54 7.51 24.36
C TYR A 338 -4.36 7.22 25.28
N LYS A 339 -4.54 6.20 26.14
CA LYS A 339 -3.49 5.62 26.96
C LYS A 339 -3.65 4.11 27.06
N ILE A 340 -2.54 3.39 27.09
CA ILE A 340 -2.47 1.96 27.38
C ILE A 340 -1.73 1.79 28.70
N VAL A 341 -2.34 1.07 29.62
CA VAL A 341 -1.85 0.85 30.98
C VAL A 341 -1.64 -0.65 31.18
N ASP A 342 -0.52 -1.02 31.82
CA ASP A 342 -0.26 -2.37 32.29
C ASP A 342 -1.13 -2.68 33.53
N VAL A 343 -1.84 -3.79 33.51
CA VAL A 343 -2.77 -4.18 34.58
C VAL A 343 -2.04 -4.57 35.89
N ASN A 344 -0.80 -5.09 35.77
CA ASN A 344 -0.08 -5.63 36.91
C ASN A 344 0.56 -4.54 37.78
N ASN A 345 1.08 -3.48 37.14
CA ASN A 345 1.85 -2.44 37.83
C ASN A 345 1.27 -1.03 37.66
N ASN A 346 0.17 -0.86 36.93
CA ASN A 346 -0.50 0.41 36.62
C ASN A 346 0.39 1.42 35.85
N ASN A 347 1.48 0.97 35.25
CA ASN A 347 2.34 1.84 34.48
C ASN A 347 1.70 2.16 33.11
N ILE A 348 1.81 3.42 32.71
CA ILE A 348 1.44 3.85 31.37
C ILE A 348 2.51 3.35 30.40
N LEU A 349 2.16 2.42 29.52
CA LEU A 349 3.04 1.89 28.48
C LEU A 349 3.10 2.82 27.28
N PHE A 350 1.93 3.31 26.87
CA PHE A 350 1.78 4.20 25.73
C PHE A 350 0.71 5.25 26.00
N ASN A 351 0.93 6.45 25.51
CA ASN A 351 -0.08 7.51 25.45
C ASN A 351 0.11 8.32 24.16
N GLY A 352 -0.94 8.99 23.73
CA GLY A 352 -0.87 9.84 22.55
C GLY A 352 -2.19 10.49 22.21
N SER A 353 -2.16 11.29 21.16
CA SER A 353 -3.36 11.89 20.59
C SER A 353 -3.33 11.83 19.07
N VAL A 354 -4.49 11.63 18.47
CA VAL A 354 -4.70 11.65 17.02
C VAL A 354 -5.78 12.67 16.72
N SER A 355 -5.49 13.61 15.82
CA SER A 355 -6.46 14.61 15.38
C SER A 355 -6.78 14.39 13.91
N SER A 356 -8.05 14.54 13.60
CA SER A 356 -8.55 14.51 12.21
C SER A 356 -9.40 15.74 11.93
N ARG A 357 -9.30 16.24 10.71
CA ARG A 357 -10.03 17.40 10.23
C ARG A 357 -10.58 17.10 8.85
N GLN A 358 -11.87 17.37 8.65
CA GLN A 358 -12.55 17.17 7.37
C GLN A 358 -13.32 18.44 6.99
N THR A 359 -13.14 18.89 5.76
CA THR A 359 -13.89 19.99 5.19
C THR A 359 -14.91 19.44 4.20
N TYR A 360 -16.15 19.85 4.36
CA TYR A 360 -17.23 19.63 3.39
C TYR A 360 -17.46 20.92 2.59
N PHE A 361 -17.65 20.80 1.30
CA PHE A 361 -18.09 21.91 0.46
C PHE A 361 -19.10 21.44 -0.59
N HIS A 362 -19.97 22.37 -0.95
CA HIS A 362 -20.94 22.19 -2.02
C HIS A 362 -21.03 23.49 -2.82
N GLU A 363 -20.99 23.39 -4.13
CA GLU A 363 -21.05 24.56 -5.04
C GLU A 363 -22.24 24.44 -5.96
N TRP A 364 -22.90 25.56 -6.18
CA TRP A 364 -23.99 25.66 -7.15
C TRP A 364 -24.01 27.06 -7.75
N ALA A 365 -24.68 27.23 -8.88
CA ALA A 365 -24.85 28.51 -9.53
C ALA A 365 -26.32 28.75 -9.93
N THR A 366 -26.71 29.99 -9.86
CA THR A 366 -27.94 30.48 -10.47
C THR A 366 -27.58 31.65 -11.41
N TYR A 367 -28.46 32.04 -12.31
CA TYR A 367 -28.22 33.21 -13.15
C TYR A 367 -29.45 34.09 -13.23
N LYS A 368 -29.21 35.38 -13.56
CA LYS A 368 -30.22 36.38 -13.87
C LYS A 368 -29.80 37.10 -15.14
N GLY A 369 -30.73 37.26 -16.10
CA GLY A 369 -30.47 37.86 -17.39
C GLY A 369 -30.72 36.91 -18.55
N ASP A 370 -30.14 37.22 -19.72
CA ASP A 370 -30.35 36.44 -20.95
C ASP A 370 -29.52 35.16 -20.95
N LYS A 371 -30.19 34.00 -21.02
CA LYS A 371 -29.51 32.68 -21.06
C LYS A 371 -28.48 32.58 -22.18
N ARG A 372 -28.63 33.28 -23.27
CA ARG A 372 -27.69 33.27 -24.41
C ARG A 372 -26.34 33.91 -24.09
N ALA A 373 -26.26 34.70 -23.01
CA ALA A 373 -25.00 35.22 -22.49
C ALA A 373 -24.17 34.18 -21.76
N LEU A 374 -24.76 33.04 -21.38
CA LEU A 374 -24.07 31.91 -20.72
C LEU A 374 -23.48 31.01 -21.81
N SER A 375 -22.19 30.78 -21.81
CA SER A 375 -21.51 29.96 -22.83
C SER A 375 -20.65 28.90 -22.17
#